data_8e113877b6bb57198613335fa4e9d24d
#
_entry.id   8e113877b6bb57198613335fa4e9d24d
#
_cell.length_a   1.000
_cell.length_b   1.000
_cell.length_c   1.000
_cell.angle_alpha   90.00
_cell.angle_beta   90.00
_cell.angle_gamma   90.00
#
_symmetry.space_group_name_H-M   'P 1'
#
loop_
_entity.id
_entity.type
_entity.pdbx_description
1 polymer ?
#
loop_
_entity_poly.entity_id
_entity_poly.type
_entity_poly.pdbx_seq_one_letter_code
_entity_poly.pdbx_strand_id
1 'polypeptide(L)'
;MTLTSTRPDYAAARKAMIDSQLRTSGVNETFVLDRMKAVPREDFVPESAKATAYMDRAIRLEGGGFLPAPLFHGAMLAEARPALDDRVLIVDAGSGYLPALVTPLAGKVDVITPEEAANGDKRGKYTLILVDGAIEHVPAALAKMVEDGGRVVTGMVERGVTRLATGRKSGKALAVLPLAEMGIPRLGAFDRPQSWSF
;
A
#
# COMPACT_ATOMS: atom_id res chain seq x y z
N MET A 1 -17.81 -27.24 31.41
CA MET A 1 -17.96 -25.88 30.88
C MET A 1 -17.52 -25.90 29.42
N THR A 2 -18.47 -25.93 28.49
CA THR A 2 -18.17 -25.94 27.05
C THR A 2 -17.87 -24.50 26.64
N LEU A 3 -16.61 -24.19 26.35
CA LEU A 3 -16.23 -22.91 25.77
C LEU A 3 -16.86 -22.84 24.38
N THR A 4 -17.94 -22.12 24.22
CA THR A 4 -18.51 -21.79 22.93
C THR A 4 -17.51 -20.87 22.24
N SER A 5 -16.70 -21.43 21.33
CA SER A 5 -15.85 -20.63 20.45
C SER A 5 -16.76 -19.78 19.56
N THR A 6 -17.00 -18.55 19.98
CA THR A 6 -17.73 -17.59 19.15
C THR A 6 -16.85 -17.26 17.95
N ARG A 7 -17.27 -17.69 16.77
CA ARG A 7 -16.58 -17.36 15.52
C ARG A 7 -16.47 -15.84 15.40
N PRO A 8 -15.31 -15.26 15.11
CA PRO A 8 -15.15 -13.82 15.00
C PRO A 8 -16.14 -13.26 13.97
N ASP A 9 -16.85 -12.19 14.31
CA ASP A 9 -17.69 -11.46 13.38
C ASP A 9 -16.82 -10.46 12.60
N TYR A 10 -16.24 -10.95 11.52
CA TYR A 10 -15.39 -10.13 10.66
C TYR A 10 -16.16 -9.01 9.96
N ALA A 11 -17.45 -9.16 9.72
CA ALA A 11 -18.27 -8.09 9.13
C ALA A 11 -18.44 -6.92 10.09
N ALA A 12 -18.71 -7.20 11.38
CA ALA A 12 -18.76 -6.18 12.40
C ALA A 12 -17.39 -5.52 12.63
N ALA A 13 -16.30 -6.31 12.65
CA ALA A 13 -14.94 -5.78 12.79
C ALA A 13 -14.54 -4.88 11.61
N ARG A 14 -14.89 -5.25 10.38
CA ARG A 14 -14.68 -4.44 9.17
C ARG A 14 -15.46 -3.13 9.22
N LYS A 15 -16.72 -3.19 9.64
CA LYS A 15 -17.53 -2.00 9.83
C LYS A 15 -16.93 -1.07 10.89
N ALA A 16 -16.51 -1.60 12.02
CA ALA A 16 -15.87 -0.83 13.09
C ALA A 16 -14.55 -0.17 12.61
N MET A 17 -13.72 -0.88 11.82
CA MET A 17 -12.51 -0.32 11.20
C MET A 17 -12.86 0.89 10.31
N ILE A 18 -13.89 0.78 9.46
CA ILE A 18 -14.32 1.88 8.60
C ILE A 18 -14.78 3.08 9.43
N ASP A 19 -15.64 2.85 10.40
CA ASP A 19 -16.31 3.93 11.15
C ASP A 19 -15.38 4.60 12.18
N SER A 20 -14.50 3.82 12.85
CA SER A 20 -13.72 4.30 13.98
C SER A 20 -12.22 4.51 13.70
N GLN A 21 -11.70 4.01 12.58
CA GLN A 21 -10.30 4.19 12.19
C GLN A 21 -10.19 5.05 10.92
N LEU A 22 -10.84 4.65 9.82
CA LEU A 22 -10.69 5.34 8.54
C LEU A 22 -11.35 6.72 8.56
N ARG A 23 -12.64 6.78 8.88
CA ARG A 23 -13.41 8.05 8.87
C ARG A 23 -12.87 9.06 9.87
N THR A 24 -12.50 8.63 11.05
CA THR A 24 -11.95 9.50 12.12
C THR A 24 -10.56 10.03 11.76
N SER A 25 -9.84 9.33 10.88
CA SER A 25 -8.53 9.74 10.38
C SER A 25 -8.60 10.46 9.02
N GLY A 26 -9.80 10.86 8.58
CA GLY A 26 -9.98 11.69 7.40
C GLY A 26 -10.19 10.94 6.08
N VAL A 27 -10.22 9.60 6.07
CA VAL A 27 -10.53 8.81 4.87
C VAL A 27 -12.04 8.72 4.71
N ASN A 28 -12.60 9.53 3.82
CA ASN A 28 -14.06 9.66 3.64
C ASN A 28 -14.54 9.45 2.19
N GLU A 29 -13.64 9.23 1.26
CA GLU A 29 -13.95 8.96 -0.13
C GLU A 29 -14.80 7.70 -0.26
N THR A 30 -16.01 7.82 -0.80
CA THR A 30 -16.98 6.73 -0.92
C THR A 30 -16.38 5.52 -1.62
N PHE A 31 -15.65 5.73 -2.73
CA PHE A 31 -15.04 4.63 -3.47
C PHE A 31 -14.00 3.86 -2.65
N VAL A 32 -13.23 4.54 -1.77
CA VAL A 32 -12.27 3.89 -0.88
C VAL A 32 -13.00 3.02 0.15
N LEU A 33 -13.97 3.62 0.84
CA LEU A 33 -14.72 2.92 1.90
C LEU A 33 -15.48 1.72 1.33
N ASP A 34 -16.09 1.85 0.15
CA ASP A 34 -16.82 0.77 -0.52
C ASP A 34 -15.86 -0.37 -0.92
N ARG A 35 -14.66 -0.06 -1.43
CA ARG A 35 -13.67 -1.08 -1.73
C ARG A 35 -13.17 -1.80 -0.47
N MET A 36 -12.85 -1.08 0.59
CA MET A 36 -12.38 -1.68 1.83
C MET A 36 -13.50 -2.44 2.57
N LYS A 37 -14.77 -2.09 2.33
CA LYS A 37 -15.92 -2.87 2.78
C LYS A 37 -16.10 -4.16 1.98
N ALA A 38 -15.87 -4.12 0.66
CA ALA A 38 -16.10 -5.24 -0.25
C ALA A 38 -15.00 -6.31 -0.20
N VAL A 39 -13.77 -5.94 0.15
CA VAL A 39 -12.62 -6.86 0.17
C VAL A 39 -12.35 -7.30 1.61
N PRO A 40 -12.58 -8.59 1.95
CA PRO A 40 -12.38 -9.11 3.29
C PRO A 40 -10.88 -9.24 3.60
N ARG A 41 -10.39 -8.36 4.49
CA ARG A 41 -8.97 -8.26 4.84
C ARG A 41 -8.44 -9.52 5.54
N GLU A 42 -9.31 -10.22 6.26
CA GLU A 42 -9.01 -11.50 6.92
C GLU A 42 -8.58 -12.62 5.96
N ASP A 43 -8.91 -12.50 4.68
CA ASP A 43 -8.52 -13.47 3.65
C ASP A 43 -7.06 -13.29 3.17
N PHE A 44 -6.42 -12.17 3.56
CA PHE A 44 -5.06 -11.79 3.15
C PHE A 44 -4.04 -11.90 4.27
N VAL A 45 -4.38 -12.57 5.35
CA VAL A 45 -3.50 -12.78 6.52
C VAL A 45 -3.47 -14.24 6.92
N PRO A 46 -2.41 -14.70 7.59
CA PRO A 46 -2.37 -16.03 8.17
C PRO A 46 -3.51 -16.27 9.15
N GLU A 47 -3.93 -17.52 9.32
CA GLU A 47 -5.03 -17.90 10.23
C GLU A 47 -4.81 -17.35 11.65
N SER A 48 -3.57 -17.41 12.14
CA SER A 48 -3.17 -16.90 13.45
C SER A 48 -3.36 -15.38 13.62
N ALA A 49 -3.43 -14.63 12.52
CA ALA A 49 -3.57 -13.17 12.53
C ALA A 49 -4.98 -12.68 12.19
N LYS A 50 -5.90 -13.54 11.79
CA LYS A 50 -7.26 -13.15 11.38
C LYS A 50 -8.01 -12.35 12.43
N ALA A 51 -7.86 -12.71 13.71
CA ALA A 51 -8.51 -12.00 14.81
C ALA A 51 -8.06 -10.52 14.94
N THR A 52 -6.91 -10.18 14.38
CA THR A 52 -6.33 -8.83 14.41
C THR A 52 -6.32 -8.14 13.05
N ALA A 53 -6.92 -8.75 12.02
CA ALA A 53 -6.87 -8.26 10.64
C ALA A 53 -7.39 -6.82 10.48
N TYR A 54 -8.30 -6.39 11.34
CA TYR A 54 -8.95 -5.08 11.30
C TYR A 54 -8.41 -4.07 12.32
N MET A 55 -7.33 -4.43 13.05
CA MET A 55 -6.61 -3.46 13.88
C MET A 55 -5.76 -2.54 13.00
N ASP A 56 -5.61 -1.27 13.40
CA ASP A 56 -4.79 -0.31 12.65
C ASP A 56 -3.29 -0.54 12.91
N ARG A 57 -2.81 -1.65 12.40
CA ARG A 57 -1.39 -2.05 12.43
C ARG A 57 -1.04 -2.93 11.26
N ALA A 58 0.25 -2.95 10.90
CA ALA A 58 0.76 -3.90 9.93
C ALA A 58 0.79 -5.32 10.49
N ILE A 59 0.55 -6.29 9.62
CA ILE A 59 0.59 -7.74 9.94
C ILE A 59 1.72 -8.36 9.14
N ARG A 60 2.59 -9.09 9.83
CA ARG A 60 3.65 -9.87 9.18
C ARG A 60 3.04 -11.12 8.53
N LEU A 61 3.46 -11.40 7.31
CA LEU A 61 3.04 -12.57 6.55
C LEU A 61 4.05 -13.72 6.72
N GLU A 62 3.63 -14.96 6.53
CA GLU A 62 4.49 -16.15 6.64
C GLU A 62 5.64 -16.14 5.63
N GLY A 63 5.43 -15.58 4.44
CA GLY A 63 6.45 -15.39 3.39
C GLY A 63 7.46 -14.26 3.65
N GLY A 64 7.42 -13.60 4.81
CA GLY A 64 8.34 -12.52 5.18
C GLY A 64 7.92 -11.11 4.76
N GLY A 65 6.85 -10.97 3.97
CA GLY A 65 6.23 -9.70 3.63
C GLY A 65 5.32 -9.15 4.72
N PHE A 66 4.56 -8.12 4.38
CA PHE A 66 3.61 -7.48 5.29
C PHE A 66 2.31 -7.14 4.59
N LEU A 67 1.22 -7.17 5.37
CA LEU A 67 0.00 -6.45 5.06
C LEU A 67 0.02 -5.14 5.87
N PRO A 68 0.22 -3.96 5.26
CA PRO A 68 0.23 -2.68 5.96
C PRO A 68 -1.09 -2.37 6.68
N ALA A 69 -1.08 -1.40 7.58
CA ALA A 69 -2.27 -1.00 8.35
C ALA A 69 -3.45 -0.58 7.44
N PRO A 70 -4.71 -0.79 7.85
CA PRO A 70 -5.88 -0.34 7.08
C PRO A 70 -5.85 1.14 6.73
N LEU A 71 -5.43 1.99 7.67
CA LEU A 71 -5.35 3.44 7.45
C LEU A 71 -4.37 3.79 6.31
N PHE A 72 -3.24 3.09 6.20
CA PHE A 72 -2.29 3.33 5.11
C PHE A 72 -2.93 3.04 3.74
N HIS A 73 -3.62 1.91 3.59
CA HIS A 73 -4.31 1.59 2.34
C HIS A 73 -5.43 2.57 2.02
N GLY A 74 -6.23 2.94 3.03
CA GLY A 74 -7.30 3.93 2.86
C GLY A 74 -6.77 5.29 2.40
N ALA A 75 -5.74 5.81 3.08
CA ALA A 75 -5.12 7.07 2.75
C ALA A 75 -4.39 7.04 1.39
N MET A 76 -3.71 5.92 1.08
CA MET A 76 -3.09 5.69 -0.23
C MET A 76 -4.10 5.75 -1.36
N LEU A 77 -5.23 5.07 -1.25
CA LEU A 77 -6.28 5.08 -2.27
C LEU A 77 -6.92 6.46 -2.42
N ALA A 78 -7.18 7.15 -1.30
CA ALA A 78 -7.74 8.50 -1.31
C ALA A 78 -6.83 9.50 -2.04
N GLU A 79 -5.50 9.38 -1.85
CA GLU A 79 -4.49 10.18 -2.54
C GLU A 79 -4.32 9.76 -4.01
N ALA A 80 -4.24 8.46 -4.27
CA ALA A 80 -3.98 7.92 -5.60
C ALA A 80 -5.14 8.16 -6.58
N ARG A 81 -6.38 8.07 -6.12
CA ARG A 81 -7.61 8.19 -6.93
C ARG A 81 -7.51 7.42 -8.25
N PRO A 82 -7.36 6.08 -8.18
CA PRO A 82 -7.29 5.28 -9.40
C PRO A 82 -8.57 5.45 -10.23
N ALA A 83 -8.41 5.43 -11.56
CA ALA A 83 -9.48 5.62 -12.53
C ALA A 83 -9.42 4.54 -13.63
N LEU A 84 -10.52 4.34 -14.34
CA LEU A 84 -10.63 3.28 -15.35
C LEU A 84 -9.72 3.46 -16.57
N ASP A 85 -9.19 4.64 -16.78
CA ASP A 85 -8.18 4.94 -17.80
C ASP A 85 -6.74 4.78 -17.29
N ASP A 86 -6.55 4.52 -16.00
CA ASP A 86 -5.23 4.28 -15.45
C ASP A 86 -4.65 2.92 -15.85
N ARG A 87 -3.37 2.95 -16.15
CA ARG A 87 -2.49 1.77 -16.15
C ARG A 87 -1.69 1.79 -14.87
N VAL A 88 -2.03 0.90 -13.96
CA VAL A 88 -1.46 0.86 -12.61
C VAL A 88 -0.39 -0.20 -12.50
N LEU A 89 0.75 0.15 -11.93
CA LEU A 89 1.74 -0.79 -11.43
C LEU A 89 1.67 -0.81 -9.91
N ILE A 90 1.53 -1.99 -9.33
CA ILE A 90 1.57 -2.21 -7.89
C ILE A 90 2.86 -2.96 -7.54
N VAL A 91 3.65 -2.38 -6.65
CA VAL A 91 4.73 -3.08 -5.96
C VAL A 91 4.15 -3.64 -4.68
N ASP A 92 3.80 -4.93 -4.68
CA ASP A 92 3.11 -5.60 -3.57
C ASP A 92 4.11 -6.26 -2.60
N ALA A 93 3.93 -6.01 -1.32
CA ALA A 93 4.76 -6.59 -0.27
C ALA A 93 4.39 -8.05 0.06
N GLY A 94 3.62 -8.71 -0.81
CA GLY A 94 3.27 -10.13 -0.73
C GLY A 94 1.90 -10.41 -0.14
N SER A 95 1.10 -9.39 0.19
CA SER A 95 -0.24 -9.58 0.73
C SER A 95 -1.31 -9.87 -0.32
N GLY A 96 -1.19 -9.32 -1.52
CA GLY A 96 -2.22 -9.32 -2.55
C GLY A 96 -3.44 -8.45 -2.22
N TYR A 97 -3.49 -7.80 -1.05
CA TYR A 97 -4.65 -7.01 -0.63
C TYR A 97 -4.79 -5.71 -1.43
N LEU A 98 -3.68 -4.96 -1.59
CA LEU A 98 -3.71 -3.73 -2.41
C LEU A 98 -4.11 -4.02 -3.86
N PRO A 99 -3.58 -5.05 -4.54
CA PRO A 99 -4.09 -5.48 -5.85
C PRO A 99 -5.59 -5.76 -5.86
N ALA A 100 -6.12 -6.47 -4.85
CA ALA A 100 -7.55 -6.75 -4.75
C ALA A 100 -8.40 -5.49 -4.57
N LEU A 101 -7.90 -4.48 -3.87
CA LEU A 101 -8.57 -3.19 -3.74
C LEU A 101 -8.61 -2.41 -5.06
N VAL A 102 -7.49 -2.40 -5.81
CA VAL A 102 -7.27 -1.50 -6.96
C VAL A 102 -7.82 -2.05 -8.26
N THR A 103 -7.76 -3.37 -8.48
CA THR A 103 -8.13 -3.99 -9.76
C THR A 103 -9.48 -3.53 -10.32
N PRO A 104 -10.57 -3.41 -9.55
CA PRO A 104 -11.85 -2.95 -10.11
C PRO A 104 -11.93 -1.42 -10.34
N LEU A 105 -10.92 -0.67 -9.91
CA LEU A 105 -10.88 0.80 -10.00
C LEU A 105 -10.05 1.29 -11.19
N ALA A 106 -9.28 0.41 -11.83
CA ALA A 106 -8.32 0.76 -12.87
C ALA A 106 -8.56 -0.04 -14.17
N GLY A 107 -8.12 0.51 -15.30
CA GLY A 107 -8.26 -0.15 -16.60
C GLY A 107 -7.29 -1.32 -16.79
N LYS A 108 -6.09 -1.20 -16.23
CA LYS A 108 -5.08 -2.27 -16.21
C LYS A 108 -4.26 -2.22 -14.94
N VAL A 109 -4.03 -3.39 -14.33
CA VAL A 109 -3.18 -3.54 -13.16
C VAL A 109 -2.12 -4.58 -13.43
N ASP A 110 -0.86 -4.19 -13.29
CA ASP A 110 0.30 -5.09 -13.23
C ASP A 110 0.81 -5.12 -11.78
N VAL A 111 1.24 -6.29 -11.32
CA VAL A 111 1.77 -6.48 -9.96
C VAL A 111 3.18 -7.05 -10.05
N ILE A 112 4.09 -6.51 -9.25
CA ILE A 112 5.49 -6.99 -9.13
C ILE A 112 5.90 -6.99 -7.65
N THR A 113 6.96 -7.73 -7.34
CA THR A 113 7.57 -7.72 -6.01
C THR A 113 8.48 -6.51 -5.80
N PRO A 114 8.83 -6.18 -4.54
CA PRO A 114 9.83 -5.15 -4.25
C PRO A 114 11.18 -5.41 -4.91
N GLU A 115 11.62 -6.67 -4.96
CA GLU A 115 12.89 -7.09 -5.57
C GLU A 115 12.89 -6.85 -7.09
N GLU A 116 11.83 -7.27 -7.79
CA GLU A 116 11.67 -7.02 -9.22
C GLU A 116 11.64 -5.51 -9.54
N ALA A 117 11.00 -4.73 -8.67
CA ALA A 117 10.97 -3.28 -8.83
C ALA A 117 12.34 -2.63 -8.61
N ALA A 118 13.10 -3.09 -7.61
CA ALA A 118 14.44 -2.60 -7.29
C ALA A 118 15.45 -2.96 -8.40
N ASN A 119 15.37 -4.19 -8.93
CA ASN A 119 16.23 -4.69 -10.01
C ASN A 119 15.91 -4.06 -11.38
N GLY A 120 14.68 -3.52 -11.54
CA GLY A 120 14.24 -2.98 -12.82
C GLY A 120 13.88 -4.04 -13.87
N ASP A 121 13.44 -5.21 -13.40
CA ASP A 121 13.09 -6.36 -14.25
C ASP A 121 11.82 -6.10 -15.07
N LYS A 122 10.90 -5.28 -14.53
CA LYS A 122 9.67 -4.88 -15.22
C LYS A 122 9.94 -3.79 -16.25
N ARG A 123 9.26 -3.89 -17.38
CA ARG A 123 9.21 -2.87 -18.42
C ARG A 123 7.79 -2.40 -18.63
N GLY A 124 7.62 -1.15 -19.03
CA GLY A 124 6.31 -0.57 -19.31
C GLY A 124 6.23 0.91 -18.95
N LYS A 125 5.05 1.47 -19.17
CA LYS A 125 4.69 2.83 -18.81
C LYS A 125 3.35 2.82 -18.07
N TYR A 126 3.30 3.53 -16.96
CA TYR A 126 2.16 3.54 -16.04
C TYR A 126 1.77 4.97 -15.69
N THR A 127 0.49 5.22 -15.67
CA THR A 127 -0.08 6.50 -15.24
C THR A 127 -0.12 6.62 -13.72
N LEU A 128 -0.14 5.46 -13.03
CA LEU A 128 -0.11 5.36 -11.57
C LEU A 128 0.81 4.22 -11.14
N ILE A 129 1.69 4.50 -10.17
CA ILE A 129 2.46 3.48 -9.47
C ILE A 129 2.10 3.54 -7.99
N LEU A 130 1.76 2.39 -7.40
CA LEU A 130 1.52 2.20 -5.98
C LEU A 130 2.58 1.29 -5.39
N VAL A 131 3.19 1.70 -4.28
CA VAL A 131 4.16 0.87 -3.56
C VAL A 131 3.61 0.56 -2.17
N ASP A 132 3.32 -0.72 -1.93
CA ASP A 132 2.64 -1.21 -0.72
C ASP A 132 3.60 -1.33 0.48
N GLY A 133 4.24 -0.22 0.81
CA GLY A 133 5.19 -0.11 1.91
C GLY A 133 5.99 1.18 1.87
N ALA A 134 6.96 1.32 2.79
CA ALA A 134 7.81 2.49 2.89
C ALA A 134 9.20 2.24 2.27
N ILE A 135 9.65 3.17 1.44
CA ILE A 135 10.92 3.14 0.71
C ILE A 135 11.79 4.33 1.10
N GLU A 136 13.11 4.20 1.07
CA GLU A 136 14.03 5.33 1.33
C GLU A 136 14.19 6.25 0.12
N HIS A 137 13.99 5.71 -1.08
CA HIS A 137 14.03 6.47 -2.32
C HIS A 137 13.26 5.75 -3.41
N VAL A 138 12.78 6.48 -4.40
CA VAL A 138 12.20 5.89 -5.60
C VAL A 138 13.35 5.48 -6.54
N PRO A 139 13.53 4.18 -6.84
CA PRO A 139 14.59 3.74 -7.75
C PRO A 139 14.44 4.38 -9.14
N ALA A 140 15.57 4.65 -9.79
CA ALA A 140 15.56 5.20 -11.14
C ALA A 140 14.82 4.31 -12.15
N ALA A 141 14.85 2.99 -11.98
CA ALA A 141 14.09 2.03 -12.77
C ALA A 141 12.58 2.26 -12.64
N LEU A 142 12.08 2.39 -11.41
CA LEU A 142 10.67 2.65 -11.13
C LEU A 142 10.25 4.04 -11.65
N ALA A 143 11.07 5.07 -11.41
CA ALA A 143 10.81 6.43 -11.90
C ALA A 143 10.72 6.52 -13.44
N LYS A 144 11.48 5.68 -14.16
CA LYS A 144 11.40 5.59 -15.63
C LYS A 144 10.09 4.99 -16.12
N MET A 145 9.45 4.13 -15.34
CA MET A 145 8.17 3.51 -15.68
C MET A 145 6.97 4.43 -15.47
N VAL A 146 7.10 5.49 -14.67
CA VAL A 146 6.05 6.53 -14.56
C VAL A 146 5.98 7.30 -15.87
N GLU A 147 4.78 7.50 -16.41
CA GLU A 147 4.55 8.36 -17.58
C GLU A 147 4.72 9.84 -17.23
N ASP A 148 4.91 10.67 -18.23
CA ASP A 148 4.86 12.12 -18.03
C ASP A 148 3.45 12.52 -17.57
N GLY A 149 3.37 13.33 -16.52
CA GLY A 149 2.10 13.62 -15.83
C GLY A 149 1.58 12.49 -14.92
N GLY A 150 2.17 11.30 -14.97
CA GLY A 150 1.84 10.17 -14.11
C GLY A 150 2.22 10.41 -12.64
N ARG A 151 1.65 9.58 -11.75
CA ARG A 151 1.80 9.74 -10.30
C ARG A 151 2.28 8.47 -9.61
N VAL A 152 2.91 8.66 -8.46
CA VAL A 152 3.35 7.59 -7.54
C VAL A 152 2.77 7.88 -6.17
N VAL A 153 2.23 6.87 -5.49
CA VAL A 153 1.86 6.94 -4.08
C VAL A 153 2.53 5.79 -3.34
N THR A 154 3.19 6.10 -2.24
CA THR A 154 4.05 5.18 -1.49
C THR A 154 4.19 5.62 -0.04
N GLY A 155 4.77 4.78 0.81
CA GLY A 155 5.41 5.23 2.03
C GLY A 155 6.83 5.73 1.76
N MET A 156 7.27 6.79 2.43
CA MET A 156 8.66 7.24 2.42
C MET A 156 9.27 7.14 3.81
N VAL A 157 10.54 6.73 3.86
CA VAL A 157 11.34 6.73 5.11
C VAL A 157 12.22 7.97 5.13
N GLU A 158 12.02 8.83 6.09
CA GLU A 158 12.85 10.00 6.32
C GLU A 158 13.29 10.06 7.78
N ARG A 159 14.61 9.99 8.03
CA ARG A 159 15.19 10.05 9.38
C ARG A 159 14.58 9.04 10.35
N GLY A 160 14.28 7.83 9.86
CA GLY A 160 13.68 6.76 10.66
C GLY A 160 12.16 6.84 10.85
N VAL A 161 11.52 7.88 10.32
CA VAL A 161 10.05 8.07 10.38
C VAL A 161 9.45 7.72 9.03
N THR A 162 8.32 7.02 9.04
CA THR A 162 7.59 6.66 7.82
C THR A 162 6.40 7.59 7.60
N ARG A 163 6.23 8.04 6.36
CA ARG A 163 5.15 8.94 5.94
C ARG A 163 4.51 8.46 4.65
N LEU A 164 3.20 8.58 4.55
CA LEU A 164 2.56 8.52 3.23
C LEU A 164 3.14 9.64 2.37
N ALA A 165 3.39 9.35 1.11
CA ALA A 165 3.96 10.30 0.18
C ALA A 165 3.35 10.15 -1.22
N THR A 166 3.24 11.26 -1.93
CA THR A 166 2.79 11.31 -3.31
C THR A 166 3.84 11.96 -4.19
N GLY A 167 3.93 11.55 -5.43
CA GLY A 167 4.82 12.13 -6.42
C GLY A 167 4.17 12.25 -7.78
N ARG A 168 4.53 13.30 -8.51
CA ARG A 168 4.11 13.48 -9.90
C ARG A 168 5.32 13.67 -10.80
N LYS A 169 5.30 13.02 -11.96
CA LYS A 169 6.36 13.14 -12.95
C LYS A 169 6.09 14.33 -13.87
N SER A 170 7.13 15.14 -14.07
CA SER A 170 7.15 16.21 -15.06
C SER A 170 8.45 16.11 -15.86
N GLY A 171 8.35 15.71 -17.13
CA GLY A 171 9.47 15.43 -17.98
C GLY A 171 10.36 14.29 -17.42
N LYS A 172 11.61 14.62 -17.05
CA LYS A 172 12.55 13.66 -16.45
C LYS A 172 12.50 13.63 -14.92
N ALA A 173 11.89 14.64 -14.27
CA ALA A 173 11.84 14.78 -12.83
C ALA A 173 10.62 14.06 -12.25
N LEU A 174 10.84 13.34 -11.16
CA LEU A 174 9.79 12.81 -10.30
C LEU A 174 10.03 13.37 -8.90
N ALA A 175 9.22 14.35 -8.52
CA ALA A 175 9.24 14.92 -7.18
C ALA A 175 8.27 14.15 -6.29
N VAL A 176 8.73 13.66 -5.15
CA VAL A 176 7.91 12.97 -4.15
C VAL A 176 7.85 13.82 -2.90
N LEU A 177 6.63 14.07 -2.42
CA LEU A 177 6.36 14.91 -1.26
C LEU A 177 5.74 14.05 -0.16
N PRO A 178 6.30 14.07 1.06
CA PRO A 178 5.68 13.43 2.22
C PRO A 178 4.42 14.19 2.62
N LEU A 179 3.37 13.44 3.00
CA LEU A 179 2.06 13.98 3.39
C LEU A 179 1.83 13.82 4.89
N ALA A 180 1.58 12.59 5.33
CA ALA A 180 1.17 12.29 6.68
C ALA A 180 2.07 11.22 7.32
N GLU A 181 2.44 11.41 8.58
CA GLU A 181 3.17 10.42 9.36
C GLU A 181 2.25 9.27 9.76
N MET A 182 2.69 8.05 9.50
CA MET A 182 1.99 6.82 9.88
C MET A 182 2.94 5.63 9.90
N GLY A 183 2.61 4.59 10.67
CA GLY A 183 3.39 3.35 10.75
C GLY A 183 3.26 2.52 9.46
N ILE A 184 4.26 2.59 8.58
CA ILE A 184 4.29 1.88 7.31
C ILE A 184 5.46 0.89 7.33
N PRO A 185 5.25 -0.41 7.02
CA PRO A 185 6.34 -1.38 6.92
C PRO A 185 7.38 -0.96 5.89
N ARG A 186 8.65 -1.04 6.26
CA ARG A 186 9.77 -0.71 5.37
C ARG A 186 10.02 -1.87 4.40
N LEU A 187 10.26 -1.53 3.15
CA LEU A 187 10.64 -2.46 2.10
C LEU A 187 12.17 -2.40 1.93
N GLY A 188 12.88 -3.38 2.49
CA GLY A 188 14.35 -3.43 2.50
C GLY A 188 15.00 -3.46 1.12
N ALA A 189 14.29 -3.92 0.09
CA ALA A 189 14.76 -3.90 -1.30
C ALA A 189 15.07 -2.48 -1.83
N PHE A 190 14.55 -1.43 -1.15
CA PHE A 190 14.76 -0.03 -1.51
C PHE A 190 15.62 0.73 -0.51
N ASP A 191 16.34 0.03 0.36
CA ASP A 191 17.29 0.64 1.28
C ASP A 191 18.48 1.21 0.51
N ARG A 192 18.97 2.35 0.93
CA ARG A 192 20.21 2.91 0.39
C ARG A 192 21.38 2.06 0.87
N PRO A 193 22.37 1.78 0.02
CA PRO A 193 23.60 1.14 0.46
C PRO A 193 24.19 1.94 1.62
N GLN A 194 24.47 1.28 2.74
CA GLN A 194 25.18 1.94 3.85
C GLN A 194 26.62 2.16 3.40
N SER A 195 26.99 3.41 3.14
CA SER A 195 28.39 3.80 2.99
C SER A 195 28.98 4.01 4.39
N TRP A 196 29.85 3.12 4.81
CA TRP A 196 30.70 3.36 5.99
C TRP A 196 31.77 4.38 5.56
N SER A 197 31.68 5.62 6.01
CA SER A 197 32.81 6.55 5.99
C SER A 197 33.58 6.34 7.29
N PHE A 198 34.81 5.83 7.17
CA PHE A 198 35.78 5.78 8.26
C PHE A 198 36.45 7.14 8.39
#